data_9ed7536d55d20b55f0773b912cef20d3
#
_entry.id   9ed7536d55d20b55f0773b912cef20d3
#
_cell.length_a   1.000
_cell.length_b   1.000
_cell.length_c   1.000
_cell.angle_alpha   90.00
_cell.angle_beta   90.00
_cell.angle_gamma   90.00
#
_symmetry.space_group_name_H-M   'P 1'
#
loop_
_entity.id
_entity.type
_entity.pdbx_description
1 polymer ?
#
loop_
_entity_poly.entity_id
_entity_poly.type
_entity_poly.pdbx_seq_one_letter_code
_entity_poly.pdbx_strand_id
1 'polypeptide(L)'
;MKHYIILASAYSLGCRIALDYESEILDMDKIQKDIEYIYSKCGDVSLATHFYPSDKPGWDEVCKRDKFFEGVKVIKTKEEFVNILNKDRDLIGIDVSGYILSKVKCSHLKLEKLVYMCYADYLCKYNEKLFTDKILTYQYGPIVETVYNKYKNSGKKILKNNIDREDEMLIFRSRILASRNGINKAFSIDETLEKYSNLTSSELVSLTHRENSTWTKSKEIITDDMIIKYHKYEKEV
;
A
#
# COMPACT_ATOMS: atom_id res chain seq x y z
N MET A 1 3.16 24.12 -30.63
CA MET A 1 2.42 23.74 -29.40
C MET A 1 3.36 23.63 -28.23
N LYS A 2 2.86 23.82 -27.01
CA LYS A 2 3.61 23.63 -25.76
C LYS A 2 2.83 22.69 -24.87
N HIS A 3 3.51 21.77 -24.23
CA HIS A 3 2.96 20.83 -23.27
C HIS A 3 3.55 21.11 -21.90
N TYR A 4 2.72 21.22 -20.89
CA TYR A 4 3.12 21.13 -19.50
C TYR A 4 2.54 19.85 -18.93
N ILE A 5 3.39 18.91 -18.58
CA ILE A 5 3.03 17.54 -18.24
C ILE A 5 3.25 17.33 -16.76
N ILE A 6 2.21 16.95 -16.02
CA ILE A 6 2.30 16.48 -14.63
C ILE A 6 2.26 14.96 -14.67
N LEU A 7 3.30 14.29 -14.18
CA LEU A 7 3.50 12.86 -14.27
C LEU A 7 3.55 12.22 -12.89
N ALA A 8 2.93 11.05 -12.75
CA ALA A 8 2.99 10.22 -11.56
C ALA A 8 2.97 8.72 -11.90
N SER A 9 3.43 7.89 -10.98
CA SER A 9 3.28 6.43 -11.08
C SER A 9 1.90 6.00 -10.61
N ALA A 10 1.28 5.07 -11.33
CA ALA A 10 0.01 4.45 -10.99
C ALA A 10 0.18 2.93 -10.87
N TYR A 11 0.37 2.45 -9.63
CA TYR A 11 0.64 1.03 -9.36
C TYR A 11 -0.52 0.13 -9.77
N SER A 12 -1.76 0.53 -9.48
CA SER A 12 -2.96 -0.23 -9.85
C SER A 12 -3.14 -0.40 -11.36
N LEU A 13 -2.54 0.49 -12.14
CA LEU A 13 -2.59 0.45 -13.60
C LEU A 13 -1.33 -0.17 -14.22
N GLY A 14 -0.27 -0.40 -13.43
CA GLY A 14 1.02 -0.91 -13.92
C GLY A 14 1.73 0.03 -14.89
N CYS A 15 1.42 1.35 -14.87
CA CYS A 15 2.00 2.34 -15.76
C CYS A 15 2.14 3.70 -15.07
N ARG A 16 2.73 4.66 -15.78
CA ARG A 16 2.70 6.08 -15.40
C ARG A 16 1.44 6.73 -15.95
N ILE A 17 0.94 7.74 -15.25
CA ILE A 17 -0.18 8.58 -15.66
C ILE A 17 0.27 10.03 -15.81
N ALA A 18 -0.35 10.78 -16.72
CA ALA A 18 -0.05 12.18 -16.96
C ALA A 18 -1.32 13.03 -17.06
N LEU A 19 -1.25 14.25 -16.52
CA LEU A 19 -2.09 15.35 -16.97
C LEU A 19 -1.27 16.17 -17.97
N ASP A 20 -1.75 16.33 -19.18
CA ASP A 20 -1.11 17.09 -20.24
C ASP A 20 -1.90 18.37 -20.53
N TYR A 21 -1.28 19.50 -20.28
CA TYR A 21 -1.80 20.83 -20.62
C TYR A 21 -1.18 21.27 -21.93
N GLU A 22 -1.92 21.08 -23.00
CA GLU A 22 -1.49 21.42 -24.36
C GLU A 22 -2.07 22.76 -24.80
N SER A 23 -1.23 23.71 -25.20
CA SER A 23 -1.63 25.01 -25.73
C SER A 23 -0.48 25.74 -26.43
N GLU A 24 -0.75 26.71 -27.28
CA GLU A 24 0.27 27.65 -27.77
C GLU A 24 0.71 28.61 -26.66
N ILE A 25 -0.22 29.01 -25.78
CA ILE A 25 0.03 29.85 -24.61
C ILE A 25 -0.53 29.11 -23.41
N LEU A 26 0.38 28.61 -22.55
CA LEU A 26 0.00 27.89 -21.34
C LEU A 26 -0.55 28.84 -20.27
N ASP A 27 -1.68 28.47 -19.68
CA ASP A 27 -2.25 29.14 -18.50
C ASP A 27 -1.54 28.59 -17.24
N MET A 28 -0.47 29.22 -16.83
CA MET A 28 0.33 28.80 -15.68
C MET A 28 -0.42 28.94 -14.36
N ASP A 29 -1.35 29.92 -14.24
CA ASP A 29 -2.17 30.10 -13.02
C ASP A 29 -3.15 28.92 -12.83
N LYS A 30 -3.74 28.45 -13.93
CA LYS A 30 -4.59 27.26 -13.92
C LYS A 30 -3.78 26.02 -13.55
N ILE A 31 -2.62 25.82 -14.16
CA ILE A 31 -1.74 24.67 -13.89
C ILE A 31 -1.32 24.65 -12.43
N GLN A 32 -0.92 25.79 -11.87
CA GLN A 32 -0.55 25.91 -10.47
C GLN A 32 -1.72 25.55 -9.54
N LYS A 33 -2.91 26.07 -9.78
CA LYS A 33 -4.12 25.73 -9.01
C LYS A 33 -4.45 24.25 -9.08
N ASP A 34 -4.23 23.61 -10.22
CA ASP A 34 -4.47 22.18 -10.38
C ASP A 34 -3.42 21.33 -9.63
N ILE A 35 -2.17 21.78 -9.58
CA ILE A 35 -1.11 21.17 -8.75
C ILE A 35 -1.47 21.31 -7.25
N GLU A 36 -1.86 22.51 -6.82
CA GLU A 36 -2.31 22.75 -5.43
C GLU A 36 -3.50 21.89 -5.06
N TYR A 37 -4.46 21.73 -5.98
CA TYR A 37 -5.60 20.82 -5.80
C TYR A 37 -5.14 19.37 -5.60
N ILE A 38 -4.22 18.87 -6.43
CA ILE A 38 -3.67 17.51 -6.31
C ILE A 38 -3.04 17.32 -4.93
N TYR A 39 -2.16 18.24 -4.50
CA TYR A 39 -1.54 18.17 -3.17
C TYR A 39 -2.56 18.25 -2.03
N SER A 40 -3.59 19.09 -2.16
CA SER A 40 -4.66 19.21 -1.15
C SER A 40 -5.45 17.92 -0.96
N LYS A 41 -5.59 17.10 -2.01
CA LYS A 41 -6.37 15.86 -2.01
C LYS A 41 -5.53 14.60 -1.75
N CYS A 42 -4.29 14.60 -2.22
CA CYS A 42 -3.40 13.45 -2.10
C CYS A 42 -2.38 13.59 -0.95
N GLY A 43 -2.18 14.80 -0.41
CA GLY A 43 -1.11 15.08 0.54
C GLY A 43 0.26 14.97 -0.13
N ASP A 44 1.27 14.53 0.61
CA ASP A 44 2.62 14.36 0.09
C ASP A 44 2.67 13.24 -0.97
N VAL A 45 2.73 13.64 -2.24
CA VAL A 45 2.77 12.77 -3.42
C VAL A 45 3.92 13.19 -4.33
N SER A 46 4.68 12.22 -4.83
CA SER A 46 5.76 12.50 -5.78
C SER A 46 5.18 12.76 -7.17
N LEU A 47 5.28 14.01 -7.61
CA LEU A 47 4.93 14.45 -8.95
C LEU A 47 6.20 14.84 -9.69
N ALA A 48 6.32 14.42 -10.95
CA ALA A 48 7.31 14.99 -11.88
C ALA A 48 6.60 15.95 -12.83
N THR A 49 7.26 17.07 -13.16
CA THR A 49 6.74 18.04 -14.11
C THR A 49 7.70 18.21 -15.27
N HIS A 50 7.16 18.27 -16.48
CA HIS A 50 7.94 18.44 -17.70
C HIS A 50 7.32 19.55 -18.55
N PHE A 51 8.17 20.41 -19.10
CA PHE A 51 7.80 21.35 -20.15
C PHE A 51 8.34 20.83 -21.47
N TYR A 52 7.46 20.71 -22.48
CA TYR A 52 7.82 20.10 -23.73
C TYR A 52 7.27 20.91 -24.94
N PRO A 53 8.10 21.51 -25.78
CA PRO A 53 7.65 22.14 -27.02
C PRO A 53 7.48 21.09 -28.11
N SER A 54 6.39 21.15 -28.88
CA SER A 54 6.10 20.27 -30.02
C SER A 54 5.79 21.11 -31.27
N ASP A 55 6.08 20.54 -32.44
CA ASP A 55 5.77 21.19 -33.70
C ASP A 55 4.29 21.07 -34.08
N LYS A 56 3.65 20.00 -33.62
CA LYS A 56 2.24 19.67 -33.87
C LYS A 56 1.52 19.34 -32.55
N PRO A 57 0.18 19.48 -32.51
CA PRO A 57 -0.61 19.09 -31.36
C PRO A 57 -0.64 17.57 -31.17
N GLY A 58 -0.88 17.16 -29.93
CA GLY A 58 -1.20 15.79 -29.56
C GLY A 58 -0.09 15.06 -28.85
N TRP A 59 -0.50 14.14 -27.95
CA TRP A 59 0.40 13.32 -27.13
C TRP A 59 1.36 12.46 -27.94
N ASP A 60 0.93 11.98 -29.12
CA ASP A 60 1.77 11.17 -30.00
C ASP A 60 3.04 11.91 -30.46
N GLU A 61 2.98 13.24 -30.62
CA GLU A 61 4.14 14.03 -30.97
C GLU A 61 5.14 14.12 -29.81
N VAL A 62 4.66 14.17 -28.57
CA VAL A 62 5.51 14.10 -27.38
C VAL A 62 6.23 12.74 -27.34
N CYS A 63 5.49 11.62 -27.52
CA CYS A 63 6.05 10.27 -27.51
C CYS A 63 7.05 10.01 -28.65
N LYS A 64 6.78 10.52 -29.86
CA LYS A 64 7.72 10.38 -30.99
C LYS A 64 9.04 11.08 -30.74
N ARG A 65 9.00 12.21 -30.06
CA ARG A 65 10.17 13.02 -29.79
C ARG A 65 10.96 12.53 -28.58
N ASP A 66 10.26 11.98 -27.57
CA ASP A 66 10.89 11.42 -26.39
C ASP A 66 10.19 10.12 -25.94
N LYS A 67 10.90 9.02 -26.12
CA LYS A 67 10.43 7.67 -25.73
C LYS A 67 10.20 7.53 -24.22
N PHE A 68 10.68 8.46 -23.39
CA PHE A 68 10.37 8.50 -21.97
C PHE A 68 8.86 8.54 -21.71
N PHE A 69 8.08 9.10 -22.63
CA PHE A 69 6.62 9.21 -22.50
C PHE A 69 5.86 8.02 -23.10
N GLU A 70 6.54 7.05 -23.72
CA GLU A 70 5.90 5.83 -24.21
C GLU A 70 5.28 5.04 -23.04
N GLY A 71 4.06 4.49 -23.23
CA GLY A 71 3.32 3.74 -22.24
C GLY A 71 2.72 4.58 -21.09
N VAL A 72 2.86 5.90 -21.12
CA VAL A 72 2.20 6.80 -20.19
C VAL A 72 0.73 6.97 -20.59
N LYS A 73 -0.18 6.78 -19.65
CA LYS A 73 -1.62 6.98 -19.85
C LYS A 73 -1.98 8.44 -19.56
N VAL A 74 -2.42 9.17 -20.57
CA VAL A 74 -2.93 10.54 -20.40
C VAL A 74 -4.31 10.51 -19.75
N ILE A 75 -4.46 11.24 -18.65
CA ILE A 75 -5.71 11.41 -17.90
C ILE A 75 -6.31 12.76 -18.28
N LYS A 76 -7.62 12.78 -18.49
CA LYS A 76 -8.29 13.98 -19.02
C LYS A 76 -8.57 15.04 -17.96
N THR A 77 -8.78 14.64 -16.70
CA THR A 77 -9.18 15.56 -15.63
C THR A 77 -8.31 15.36 -14.38
N LYS A 78 -8.10 16.44 -13.64
CA LYS A 78 -7.38 16.38 -12.35
C LYS A 78 -8.10 15.52 -11.31
N GLU A 79 -9.45 15.48 -11.37
CA GLU A 79 -10.25 14.66 -10.47
C GLU A 79 -10.01 13.17 -10.70
N GLU A 80 -9.98 12.73 -11.97
CA GLU A 80 -9.65 11.35 -12.32
C GLU A 80 -8.20 11.01 -11.91
N PHE A 81 -7.26 11.92 -12.16
CA PHE A 81 -5.85 11.78 -11.78
C PHE A 81 -5.71 11.60 -10.25
N VAL A 82 -6.38 12.45 -9.45
CA VAL A 82 -6.41 12.36 -7.99
C VAL A 82 -7.03 11.04 -7.52
N ASN A 83 -8.14 10.60 -8.16
CA ASN A 83 -8.80 9.34 -7.79
C ASN A 83 -7.88 8.13 -8.00
N ILE A 84 -7.13 8.09 -9.10
CA ILE A 84 -6.15 7.02 -9.37
C ILE A 84 -5.05 7.06 -8.31
N LEU A 85 -4.46 8.23 -8.03
CA LEU A 85 -3.40 8.37 -7.03
C LEU A 85 -3.87 7.94 -5.63
N ASN A 86 -5.05 8.38 -5.20
CA ASN A 86 -5.56 8.05 -3.87
C ASN A 86 -5.85 6.55 -3.73
N LYS A 87 -6.36 5.89 -4.78
CA LYS A 87 -6.55 4.44 -4.78
C LYS A 87 -5.24 3.67 -4.56
N ASP A 88 -4.14 4.17 -5.10
CA ASP A 88 -2.83 3.54 -4.95
C ASP A 88 -2.16 3.87 -3.62
N ARG A 89 -2.57 4.94 -2.94
CA ARG A 89 -1.95 5.37 -1.68
C ARG A 89 -2.38 4.58 -0.47
N ASP A 90 -3.52 3.91 -0.51
CA ASP A 90 -3.98 3.07 0.58
C ASP A 90 -3.57 1.62 0.33
N LEU A 91 -2.92 1.01 1.31
CA LEU A 91 -2.59 -0.41 1.27
C LEU A 91 -3.83 -1.25 1.61
N ILE A 92 -3.82 -2.48 1.10
CA ILE A 92 -4.70 -3.55 1.55
C ILE A 92 -3.87 -4.67 2.20
N GLY A 93 -4.49 -5.52 3.00
CA GLY A 93 -3.81 -6.62 3.69
C GLY A 93 -3.02 -7.53 2.76
N ILE A 94 -3.46 -7.67 1.51
CA ILE A 94 -2.76 -8.43 0.47
C ILE A 94 -1.39 -7.83 0.14
N ASP A 95 -1.25 -6.50 0.10
CA ASP A 95 0.04 -5.83 -0.18
C ASP A 95 1.05 -6.16 0.93
N VAL A 96 0.61 -6.06 2.19
CA VAL A 96 1.43 -6.39 3.36
C VAL A 96 1.74 -7.89 3.41
N SER A 97 0.76 -8.75 3.14
CA SER A 97 0.97 -10.21 3.12
C SER A 97 1.99 -10.63 2.06
N GLY A 98 1.98 -10.00 0.88
CA GLY A 98 2.96 -10.23 -0.17
C GLY A 98 4.38 -9.86 0.27
N TYR A 99 4.54 -8.71 0.93
CA TYR A 99 5.83 -8.30 1.46
C TYR A 99 6.34 -9.24 2.56
N ILE A 100 5.45 -9.70 3.46
CA ILE A 100 5.82 -10.69 4.49
C ILE A 100 6.29 -11.99 3.82
N LEU A 101 5.55 -12.51 2.84
CA LEU A 101 5.89 -13.76 2.15
C LEU A 101 7.20 -13.68 1.36
N SER A 102 7.59 -12.49 0.88
CA SER A 102 8.89 -12.29 0.23
C SER A 102 10.07 -12.43 1.19
N LYS A 103 9.83 -12.27 2.50
CA LYS A 103 10.85 -12.36 3.57
C LYS A 103 10.74 -13.64 4.40
N VAL A 104 9.53 -14.09 4.68
CA VAL A 104 9.25 -15.14 5.67
C VAL A 104 8.52 -16.31 5.02
N LYS A 105 9.14 -17.50 5.07
CA LYS A 105 8.45 -18.74 4.69
C LYS A 105 7.49 -19.14 5.80
N CYS A 106 6.19 -19.11 5.53
CA CYS A 106 5.21 -19.41 6.56
C CYS A 106 3.94 -20.09 6.00
N SER A 107 3.20 -20.72 6.89
CA SER A 107 1.86 -21.22 6.60
C SER A 107 0.84 -20.08 6.61
N HIS A 108 -0.36 -20.34 6.10
CA HIS A 108 -1.49 -19.42 6.15
C HIS A 108 -1.75 -18.89 7.58
N LEU A 109 -1.80 -19.78 8.57
CA LEU A 109 -2.05 -19.40 9.96
C LEU A 109 -0.99 -18.44 10.51
N LYS A 110 0.30 -18.70 10.22
CA LYS A 110 1.39 -17.81 10.63
C LYS A 110 1.33 -16.46 9.92
N LEU A 111 1.03 -16.47 8.62
CA LEU A 111 0.88 -15.25 7.83
C LEU A 111 -0.19 -14.33 8.41
N GLU A 112 -1.38 -14.88 8.72
CA GLU A 112 -2.48 -14.11 9.31
C GLU A 112 -2.05 -13.39 10.60
N LYS A 113 -1.32 -14.09 11.47
CA LYS A 113 -0.86 -13.49 12.72
C LYS A 113 0.18 -12.42 12.48
N LEU A 114 1.13 -12.64 11.58
CA LEU A 114 2.14 -11.62 11.24
C LEU A 114 1.52 -10.38 10.60
N VAL A 115 0.54 -10.53 9.70
CA VAL A 115 -0.17 -9.39 9.11
C VAL A 115 -0.94 -8.60 10.18
N TYR A 116 -1.62 -9.28 11.09
CA TYR A 116 -2.31 -8.65 12.21
C TYR A 116 -1.33 -7.91 13.14
N MET A 117 -0.21 -8.54 13.53
CA MET A 117 0.80 -7.90 14.41
C MET A 117 1.40 -6.65 13.74
N CYS A 118 1.70 -6.70 12.43
CA CYS A 118 2.16 -5.54 11.69
C CYS A 118 1.14 -4.38 11.73
N TYR A 119 -0.15 -4.68 11.55
CA TYR A 119 -1.20 -3.67 11.66
C TYR A 119 -1.29 -3.07 13.05
N ALA A 120 -1.31 -3.92 14.06
CA ALA A 120 -1.50 -3.51 15.44
C ALA A 120 -0.30 -2.69 15.98
N ASP A 121 0.93 -3.12 15.67
CA ASP A 121 2.14 -2.37 16.03
C ASP A 121 2.18 -1.01 15.35
N TYR A 122 1.88 -0.96 14.04
CA TYR A 122 1.86 0.30 13.30
C TYR A 122 0.79 1.26 13.83
N LEU A 123 -0.44 0.77 14.02
CA LEU A 123 -1.54 1.56 14.57
C LEU A 123 -1.22 2.13 15.96
N CYS A 124 -0.66 1.32 16.84
CA CYS A 124 -0.27 1.75 18.18
C CYS A 124 0.90 2.76 18.18
N LYS A 125 1.80 2.66 17.20
CA LYS A 125 2.98 3.54 17.10
C LYS A 125 2.67 4.89 16.47
N TYR A 126 1.82 4.92 15.42
CA TYR A 126 1.59 6.10 14.60
C TYR A 126 0.17 6.65 14.69
N ASN A 127 -0.76 5.94 15.35
CA ASN A 127 -2.19 6.25 15.40
C ASN A 127 -2.82 6.37 13.99
N GLU A 128 -2.33 5.54 13.06
CA GLU A 128 -2.75 5.47 11.66
C GLU A 128 -2.95 4.03 11.23
N LYS A 129 -3.84 3.81 10.27
CA LYS A 129 -4.06 2.48 9.68
C LYS A 129 -2.89 2.07 8.79
N LEU A 130 -2.40 0.84 8.96
CA LEU A 130 -1.43 0.26 8.04
C LEU A 130 -2.08 -0.03 6.67
N PHE A 131 -3.31 -0.55 6.68
CA PHE A 131 -4.13 -0.87 5.52
C PHE A 131 -5.63 -0.70 5.82
N THR A 132 -6.50 -0.84 4.81
CA THR A 132 -7.93 -0.50 4.92
C THR A 132 -8.85 -1.68 5.24
N ASP A 133 -8.34 -2.91 5.25
CA ASP A 133 -9.13 -4.13 5.44
C ASP A 133 -9.72 -4.23 6.84
N LYS A 134 -10.80 -5.00 6.93
CA LYS A 134 -11.40 -5.38 8.21
C LYS A 134 -10.58 -6.48 8.88
N ILE A 135 -10.49 -6.37 10.20
CA ILE A 135 -9.90 -7.40 11.05
C ILE A 135 -11.04 -8.09 11.80
N LEU A 136 -11.08 -9.41 11.70
CA LEU A 136 -12.16 -10.23 12.24
C LEU A 136 -11.64 -11.17 13.33
N THR A 137 -12.54 -11.54 14.24
CA THR A 137 -12.27 -12.51 15.31
C THR A 137 -12.65 -13.90 14.83
N TYR A 138 -11.63 -14.77 14.67
CA TYR A 138 -11.81 -16.18 14.29
C TYR A 138 -11.26 -17.11 15.35
N GLN A 139 -11.56 -18.43 15.24
CA GLN A 139 -11.22 -19.43 16.25
C GLN A 139 -9.74 -19.44 16.65
N TYR A 140 -8.84 -19.20 15.70
CA TYR A 140 -7.40 -19.21 15.94
C TYR A 140 -6.80 -17.79 16.04
N GLY A 141 -7.59 -16.82 16.50
CA GLY A 141 -7.17 -15.45 16.72
C GLY A 141 -7.57 -14.48 15.58
N PRO A 142 -7.07 -13.24 15.61
CA PRO A 142 -7.37 -12.24 14.61
C PRO A 142 -7.00 -12.68 13.19
N ILE A 143 -7.85 -12.35 12.21
CA ILE A 143 -7.57 -12.50 10.78
C ILE A 143 -7.82 -11.19 10.04
N VAL A 144 -7.15 -10.99 8.91
CA VAL A 144 -7.43 -9.93 7.95
C VAL A 144 -8.27 -10.52 6.82
N GLU A 145 -9.48 -10.00 6.61
CA GLU A 145 -10.51 -10.61 5.76
C GLU A 145 -10.01 -10.98 4.35
N THR A 146 -9.33 -10.06 3.67
CA THR A 146 -8.82 -10.29 2.31
C THR A 146 -7.70 -11.32 2.26
N VAL A 147 -6.81 -11.30 3.24
CA VAL A 147 -5.70 -12.27 3.38
C VAL A 147 -6.25 -13.67 3.65
N TYR A 148 -7.20 -13.78 4.61
CA TYR A 148 -7.87 -15.04 4.90
C TYR A 148 -8.55 -15.62 3.66
N ASN A 149 -9.35 -14.83 2.94
CA ASN A 149 -10.05 -15.28 1.76
C ASN A 149 -9.11 -15.76 0.64
N LYS A 150 -7.95 -15.12 0.50
CA LYS A 150 -6.93 -15.52 -0.48
C LYS A 150 -6.25 -16.84 -0.14
N TYR A 151 -5.95 -17.09 1.14
CA TYR A 151 -5.06 -18.21 1.53
C TYR A 151 -5.74 -19.34 2.32
N LYS A 152 -7.03 -19.22 2.72
CA LYS A 152 -7.75 -20.21 3.54
C LYS A 152 -7.72 -21.65 3.01
N ASN A 153 -7.61 -21.84 1.69
CA ASN A 153 -7.58 -23.17 1.08
C ASN A 153 -6.17 -23.78 1.03
N SER A 154 -5.14 -23.07 1.49
CA SER A 154 -3.75 -23.55 1.45
C SER A 154 -3.42 -24.55 2.57
N GLY A 155 -4.26 -24.66 3.60
CA GLY A 155 -4.07 -25.58 4.72
C GLY A 155 -2.73 -25.34 5.45
N LYS A 156 -1.98 -26.42 5.72
CA LYS A 156 -0.67 -26.36 6.40
C LYS A 156 0.52 -26.13 5.45
N LYS A 157 0.27 -25.95 4.15
CA LYS A 157 1.36 -25.75 3.16
C LYS A 157 2.09 -24.45 3.43
N ILE A 158 3.41 -24.46 3.16
CA ILE A 158 4.20 -23.23 3.12
C ILE A 158 3.76 -22.43 1.91
N LEU A 159 3.35 -21.22 2.16
CA LEU A 159 2.92 -20.29 1.11
C LEU A 159 4.11 -19.79 0.30
N LYS A 160 3.87 -19.55 -0.97
CA LYS A 160 4.79 -18.93 -1.91
C LYS A 160 4.02 -17.90 -2.72
N ASN A 161 4.64 -16.80 -3.04
CA ASN A 161 4.15 -15.95 -4.10
C ASN A 161 4.49 -16.62 -5.46
N ASN A 162 3.79 -16.23 -6.51
CA ASN A 162 3.99 -16.79 -7.85
C ASN A 162 5.00 -15.99 -8.70
N ILE A 163 5.85 -15.20 -8.07
CA ILE A 163 6.83 -14.32 -8.73
C ILE A 163 8.23 -14.85 -8.40
N ASP A 164 9.20 -14.62 -9.26
CA ASP A 164 10.59 -15.01 -8.99
C ASP A 164 11.15 -14.24 -7.79
N ARG A 165 11.91 -14.90 -6.92
CA ARG A 165 12.13 -14.48 -5.53
C ARG A 165 12.90 -13.16 -5.37
N GLU A 166 13.77 -12.83 -6.33
CA GLU A 166 14.52 -11.57 -6.29
C GLU A 166 13.63 -10.37 -6.60
N ASP A 167 12.70 -10.53 -7.54
CA ASP A 167 11.76 -9.47 -7.92
C ASP A 167 10.63 -9.28 -6.91
N GLU A 168 10.23 -10.35 -6.20
CA GLU A 168 9.14 -10.29 -5.21
C GLU A 168 9.35 -9.23 -4.14
N MET A 169 10.52 -9.23 -3.51
CA MET A 169 10.82 -8.29 -2.45
C MET A 169 10.81 -6.84 -2.96
N LEU A 170 11.37 -6.61 -4.15
CA LEU A 170 11.40 -5.29 -4.76
C LEU A 170 10.00 -4.80 -5.10
N ILE A 171 9.15 -5.65 -5.69
CA ILE A 171 7.78 -5.31 -6.10
C ILE A 171 6.94 -4.94 -4.86
N PHE A 172 6.90 -5.81 -3.85
CA PHE A 172 6.07 -5.56 -2.67
C PHE A 172 6.61 -4.43 -1.79
N ARG A 173 7.94 -4.29 -1.66
CA ARG A 173 8.52 -3.16 -0.95
C ARG A 173 8.22 -1.84 -1.66
N SER A 174 8.36 -1.79 -2.98
CA SER A 174 8.03 -0.60 -3.78
C SER A 174 6.56 -0.22 -3.65
N ARG A 175 5.66 -1.22 -3.61
CA ARG A 175 4.22 -0.99 -3.37
C ARG A 175 3.97 -0.33 -2.01
N ILE A 176 4.64 -0.80 -0.94
CA ILE A 176 4.51 -0.22 0.40
C ILE A 176 5.08 1.21 0.41
N LEU A 177 6.28 1.41 -0.14
CA LEU A 177 6.94 2.72 -0.16
C LEU A 177 6.13 3.77 -0.94
N ALA A 178 5.41 3.37 -1.99
CA ALA A 178 4.54 4.25 -2.76
C ALA A 178 3.23 4.63 -2.05
N SER A 179 2.88 3.94 -0.97
CA SER A 179 1.68 4.25 -0.19
C SER A 179 1.86 5.50 0.68
N ARG A 180 0.76 6.01 1.22
CA ARG A 180 0.78 7.10 2.20
C ARG A 180 1.63 6.71 3.40
N ASN A 181 2.58 7.57 3.80
CA ASN A 181 3.55 7.30 4.87
C ASN A 181 4.34 5.99 4.68
N GLY A 182 4.60 5.61 3.40
CA GLY A 182 5.16 4.33 3.02
C GLY A 182 6.50 4.00 3.67
N ILE A 183 7.35 4.99 3.92
CA ILE A 183 8.62 4.80 4.63
C ILE A 183 8.36 4.30 6.06
N ASN A 184 7.48 4.98 6.81
CA ASN A 184 7.14 4.57 8.19
C ASN A 184 6.48 3.20 8.21
N LYS A 185 5.62 2.91 7.24
CA LYS A 185 4.98 1.60 7.09
C LYS A 185 6.00 0.49 6.84
N ALA A 186 6.93 0.68 5.90
CA ALA A 186 7.97 -0.29 5.60
C ALA A 186 8.86 -0.58 6.83
N PHE A 187 9.32 0.46 7.51
CA PHE A 187 10.12 0.30 8.73
C PHE A 187 9.35 -0.42 9.84
N SER A 188 8.10 -0.05 10.08
CA SER A 188 7.29 -0.68 11.12
C SER A 188 7.02 -2.17 10.83
N ILE A 189 6.75 -2.52 9.57
CA ILE A 189 6.60 -3.92 9.17
C ILE A 189 7.90 -4.69 9.44
N ASP A 190 9.05 -4.12 9.04
CA ASP A 190 10.35 -4.75 9.24
C ASP A 190 10.64 -4.96 10.74
N GLU A 191 10.44 -3.95 11.60
CA GLU A 191 10.57 -4.05 13.05
C GLU A 191 9.66 -5.14 13.66
N THR A 192 8.43 -5.25 13.20
CA THR A 192 7.49 -6.28 13.65
C THR A 192 7.96 -7.68 13.22
N LEU A 193 8.46 -7.82 11.99
CA LEU A 193 8.98 -9.09 11.50
C LEU A 193 10.26 -9.53 12.25
N GLU A 194 11.13 -8.62 12.62
CA GLU A 194 12.31 -8.91 13.45
C GLU A 194 11.90 -9.53 14.80
N LYS A 195 10.81 -9.04 15.40
CA LYS A 195 10.31 -9.55 16.69
C LYS A 195 9.63 -10.92 16.57
N TYR A 196 8.78 -11.08 15.55
CA TYR A 196 7.80 -12.17 15.54
C TYR A 196 8.02 -13.22 14.45
N SER A 197 8.89 -12.99 13.44
CA SER A 197 9.05 -13.92 12.33
C SER A 197 9.65 -15.28 12.70
N ASN A 198 10.41 -15.35 13.79
CA ASN A 198 11.01 -16.59 14.29
C ASN A 198 10.02 -17.45 15.11
N LEU A 199 8.91 -16.85 15.57
CA LEU A 199 7.89 -17.59 16.32
C LEU A 199 7.13 -18.56 15.43
N THR A 200 6.72 -19.67 15.99
CA THR A 200 5.84 -20.63 15.34
C THR A 200 4.41 -20.10 15.23
N SER A 201 3.60 -20.72 14.38
CA SER A 201 2.17 -20.39 14.31
C SER A 201 1.46 -20.52 15.66
N SER A 202 1.82 -21.55 16.45
CA SER A 202 1.21 -21.81 17.77
C SER A 202 1.60 -20.73 18.79
N GLU A 203 2.85 -20.29 18.81
CA GLU A 203 3.31 -19.21 19.69
C GLU A 203 2.60 -17.90 19.35
N LEU A 204 2.48 -17.54 18.07
CA LEU A 204 1.74 -16.36 17.63
C LEU A 204 0.25 -16.43 17.99
N VAL A 205 -0.38 -17.61 17.86
CA VAL A 205 -1.75 -17.83 18.33
C VAL A 205 -1.83 -17.61 19.84
N SER A 206 -0.88 -18.16 20.61
CA SER A 206 -0.85 -18.00 22.07
C SER A 206 -0.74 -16.53 22.49
N LEU A 207 0.07 -15.72 21.77
CA LEU A 207 0.17 -14.28 22.02
C LEU A 207 -1.20 -13.57 21.85
N THR A 208 -1.90 -13.86 20.75
CA THR A 208 -3.21 -13.25 20.47
C THR A 208 -4.32 -13.74 21.37
N HIS A 209 -4.14 -14.88 22.06
CA HIS A 209 -5.12 -15.47 23.00
C HIS A 209 -4.82 -15.16 24.47
N ARG A 210 -3.81 -14.36 24.76
CA ARG A 210 -3.51 -13.95 26.15
C ARG A 210 -4.71 -13.25 26.78
N GLU A 211 -4.83 -13.39 28.08
CA GLU A 211 -5.85 -12.70 28.85
C GLU A 211 -5.77 -11.18 28.59
N ASN A 212 -6.92 -10.56 28.40
CA ASN A 212 -7.07 -9.15 28.05
C ASN A 212 -6.49 -8.74 26.67
N SER A 213 -6.14 -9.70 25.80
CA SER A 213 -5.78 -9.41 24.41
C SER A 213 -6.94 -8.80 23.63
N THR A 214 -6.64 -8.18 22.51
CA THR A 214 -7.65 -7.61 21.59
C THR A 214 -8.67 -8.66 21.17
N TRP A 215 -8.20 -9.88 20.82
CA TRP A 215 -9.05 -10.99 20.42
C TRP A 215 -10.00 -11.44 21.53
N THR A 216 -9.53 -11.55 22.78
CA THR A 216 -10.37 -11.98 23.91
C THR A 216 -11.44 -10.95 24.28
N LYS A 217 -11.25 -9.69 23.94
CA LYS A 217 -12.21 -8.59 24.17
C LYS A 217 -13.15 -8.34 22.99
N SER A 218 -12.90 -8.96 21.84
CA SER A 218 -13.71 -8.81 20.63
C SER A 218 -14.69 -9.96 20.45
N LYS A 219 -15.83 -9.68 19.79
CA LYS A 219 -16.82 -10.71 19.44
C LYS A 219 -16.76 -11.09 17.97
N GLU A 220 -16.69 -10.13 17.08
CA GLU A 220 -16.78 -10.34 15.63
C GLU A 220 -15.76 -9.48 14.88
N ILE A 221 -15.82 -8.16 15.04
CA ILE A 221 -14.93 -7.21 14.38
C ILE A 221 -13.97 -6.61 15.41
N ILE A 222 -12.70 -6.62 15.09
CA ILE A 222 -11.66 -5.94 15.88
C ILE A 222 -11.52 -4.52 15.34
N THR A 223 -11.83 -3.53 16.19
CA THR A 223 -11.72 -2.11 15.85
C THR A 223 -10.36 -1.53 16.22
N ASP A 224 -10.00 -0.40 15.60
CA ASP A 224 -8.76 0.31 15.91
C ASP A 224 -8.67 0.69 17.38
N ASP A 225 -9.76 1.18 17.97
CA ASP A 225 -9.81 1.54 19.40
C ASP A 225 -9.53 0.34 20.32
N MET A 226 -10.02 -0.83 19.96
CA MET A 226 -9.73 -2.06 20.69
C MET A 226 -8.25 -2.43 20.60
N ILE A 227 -7.65 -2.31 19.41
CA ILE A 227 -6.23 -2.57 19.21
C ILE A 227 -5.40 -1.59 20.05
N ILE A 228 -5.65 -0.29 19.96
CA ILE A 228 -4.92 0.73 20.73
C ILE A 228 -4.99 0.44 22.24
N LYS A 229 -6.14 -0.01 22.72
CA LYS A 229 -6.37 -0.27 24.14
C LYS A 229 -5.75 -1.59 24.63
N TYR A 230 -5.81 -2.64 23.84
CA TYR A 230 -5.55 -4.01 24.30
C TYR A 230 -4.33 -4.69 23.68
N HIS A 231 -3.77 -4.21 22.56
CA HIS A 231 -2.63 -4.84 21.90
C HIS A 231 -1.37 -4.95 22.80
N LYS A 232 -1.22 -4.08 23.78
CA LYS A 232 -0.14 -4.17 24.78
C LYS A 232 -0.07 -5.52 25.51
N TYR A 233 -1.18 -6.25 25.62
CA TYR A 233 -1.23 -7.56 26.26
C TYR A 233 -0.80 -8.70 25.31
N GLU A 234 -0.66 -8.42 24.03
CA GLU A 234 -0.25 -9.36 22.97
C GLU A 234 1.25 -9.31 22.68
N LYS A 235 1.97 -8.34 23.24
CA LYS A 235 3.41 -8.17 23.01
C LYS A 235 4.22 -9.16 23.86
N GLU A 236 5.34 -9.64 23.31
CA GLU A 236 6.34 -10.29 24.13
C GLU A 236 6.92 -9.29 25.14
N VAL A 237 7.10 -9.74 26.38
CA VAL A 237 7.70 -8.97 27.46
C VAL A 237 9.21 -9.01 27.31
#